data_6a859238182e907d21e5510ad03570ff
#
_entry.id   6a859238182e907d21e5510ad03570ff
#
_cell.length_a   1.000
_cell.length_b   1.000
_cell.length_c   1.000
_cell.angle_alpha   90.00
_cell.angle_beta   90.00
_cell.angle_gamma   90.00
#
_symmetry.space_group_name_H-M   'P 1'
#
loop_
_entity.id
_entity.type
_entity.pdbx_description
1 polymer ?
#
loop_
_entity_poly.entity_id
_entity_poly.type
_entity_poly.pdbx_seq_one_letter_code
_entity_poly.pdbx_strand_id
1 'polypeptide(L)'
;LLAKGQRVIAFDPFFFGESKIKSRDFLHVILMHAVGERALGVQSGQITALANWAKNEFGGEVNLKSIGPRLSVASRLAAVQTDAIATVELEQPMKSLKEVITGNKGANHLPEMMCHGLLEQFDLKQIEALK
;
A
#
# COMPACT_ATOMS: atom_id res chain seq x y z
N LEU A 1 3.26 -8.45 19.98
CA LEU A 1 2.09 -7.57 19.95
C LEU A 1 0.98 -8.10 20.86
N LEU A 2 0.44 -9.29 20.62
CA LEU A 2 -0.65 -9.88 21.43
C LEU A 2 -0.28 -10.01 22.91
N ALA A 3 0.95 -10.43 23.23
CA ALA A 3 1.44 -10.53 24.61
C ALA A 3 1.50 -9.18 25.35
N LYS A 4 1.42 -8.05 24.63
CA LYS A 4 1.35 -6.70 25.20
C LYS A 4 -0.08 -6.17 25.31
N GLY A 5 -1.09 -7.03 25.16
CA GLY A 5 -2.51 -6.65 25.20
C GLY A 5 -2.97 -5.82 24.01
N GLN A 6 -2.19 -5.79 22.94
CA GLN A 6 -2.56 -5.08 21.71
C GLN A 6 -3.53 -5.91 20.86
N ARG A 7 -4.54 -5.27 20.31
CA ARG A 7 -5.40 -5.88 19.30
C ARG A 7 -4.67 -5.86 17.96
N VAL A 8 -4.68 -6.98 17.25
CA VAL A 8 -3.99 -7.13 15.97
C VAL A 8 -5.00 -7.55 14.91
N ILE A 9 -5.00 -6.83 13.80
CA ILE A 9 -5.78 -7.16 12.61
C ILE A 9 -4.78 -7.51 11.51
N ALA A 10 -4.81 -8.74 11.03
CA ALA A 10 -4.07 -9.16 9.84
C ALA A 10 -4.95 -8.93 8.61
N PHE A 11 -4.38 -8.38 7.55
CA PHE A 11 -5.11 -7.97 6.37
C PHE A 11 -4.27 -8.13 5.10
N ASP A 12 -4.86 -8.74 4.09
CA ASP A 12 -4.30 -8.87 2.75
C ASP A 12 -5.03 -7.90 1.78
N PRO A 13 -4.43 -6.78 1.40
CA PRO A 13 -5.02 -5.90 0.40
C PRO A 13 -5.01 -6.54 -0.99
N PHE A 14 -5.71 -5.94 -1.92
CA PHE A 14 -5.82 -6.39 -3.31
C PHE A 14 -4.46 -6.77 -3.91
N PHE A 15 -4.37 -7.89 -4.58
CA PHE A 15 -3.18 -8.57 -5.12
C PHE A 15 -2.25 -9.24 -4.08
N PHE A 16 -2.59 -9.27 -2.80
CA PHE A 16 -1.78 -9.93 -1.78
C PHE A 16 -2.53 -11.09 -1.12
N GLY A 17 -1.76 -12.04 -0.58
CA GLY A 17 -2.25 -13.14 0.23
C GLY A 17 -3.49 -13.84 -0.36
N GLU A 18 -4.57 -13.84 0.40
CA GLU A 18 -5.85 -14.44 -0.02
C GLU A 18 -6.56 -13.61 -1.10
N SER A 19 -6.28 -12.31 -1.21
CA SER A 19 -6.80 -11.41 -2.24
C SER A 19 -5.99 -11.44 -3.54
N LYS A 20 -5.04 -12.38 -3.66
CA LYS A 20 -4.21 -12.53 -4.86
C LYS A 20 -4.99 -13.16 -5.99
N ILE A 21 -4.87 -12.55 -7.18
CA ILE A 21 -5.36 -13.16 -8.43
C ILE A 21 -4.43 -14.30 -8.81
N LYS A 22 -4.98 -15.48 -9.12
CA LYS A 22 -4.20 -16.70 -9.36
C LYS A 22 -3.23 -16.60 -10.54
N SER A 23 -3.56 -15.79 -11.56
CA SER A 23 -2.71 -15.62 -12.74
C SER A 23 -2.99 -14.29 -13.43
N ARG A 24 -1.97 -13.74 -14.09
CA ARG A 24 -2.10 -12.57 -14.97
C ARG A 24 -2.66 -11.31 -14.28
N ASP A 25 -2.28 -11.08 -13.03
CA ASP A 25 -2.65 -9.89 -12.26
C ASP A 25 -2.30 -8.57 -13.01
N PHE A 26 -1.23 -8.56 -13.81
CA PHE A 26 -0.91 -7.42 -14.67
C PHE A 26 -2.01 -7.06 -15.70
N LEU A 27 -2.76 -8.06 -16.21
CA LEU A 27 -3.87 -7.78 -17.12
C LEU A 27 -5.02 -7.08 -16.40
N HIS A 28 -5.30 -7.46 -15.14
CA HIS A 28 -6.28 -6.77 -14.32
C HIS A 28 -5.88 -5.32 -14.08
N VAL A 29 -4.59 -5.05 -13.85
CA VAL A 29 -4.10 -3.68 -13.73
C VAL A 29 -4.32 -2.88 -15.01
N ILE A 30 -4.06 -3.47 -16.18
CA ILE A 30 -4.33 -2.82 -17.47
C ILE A 30 -5.82 -2.48 -17.61
N LEU A 31 -6.71 -3.42 -17.27
CA LEU A 31 -8.15 -3.18 -17.32
C LEU A 31 -8.59 -2.10 -16.31
N MET A 32 -8.03 -2.09 -15.10
CA MET A 32 -8.28 -1.04 -14.12
C MET A 32 -7.85 0.33 -14.67
N HIS A 33 -6.68 0.41 -15.30
CA HIS A 33 -6.21 1.65 -15.93
C HIS A 33 -7.12 2.13 -17.05
N ALA A 34 -7.71 1.20 -17.83
CA ALA A 34 -8.63 1.55 -18.91
C ALA A 34 -9.93 2.23 -18.40
N VAL A 35 -10.34 1.93 -17.16
CA VAL A 35 -11.50 2.58 -16.53
C VAL A 35 -11.10 3.72 -15.57
N GLY A 36 -9.84 4.15 -15.59
CA GLY A 36 -9.36 5.26 -14.79
C GLY A 36 -8.89 4.89 -13.38
N GLU A 37 -9.01 3.64 -12.99
CA GLU A 37 -8.59 3.16 -11.67
C GLU A 37 -7.08 2.89 -11.60
N ARG A 38 -6.55 2.85 -10.38
CA ARG A 38 -5.16 2.52 -10.09
C ARG A 38 -5.10 1.46 -8.99
N ALA A 39 -4.43 0.34 -9.27
CA ALA A 39 -4.30 -0.76 -8.30
C ALA A 39 -3.68 -0.30 -6.98
N LEU A 40 -2.65 0.54 -7.05
CA LEU A 40 -2.02 1.15 -5.87
C LEU A 40 -3.00 2.05 -5.09
N GLY A 41 -3.88 2.78 -5.79
CA GLY A 41 -4.95 3.57 -5.18
C GLY A 41 -5.98 2.70 -4.45
N VAL A 42 -6.38 1.58 -5.05
CA VAL A 42 -7.28 0.62 -4.42
C VAL A 42 -6.65 0.04 -3.15
N GLN A 43 -5.38 -0.38 -3.21
CA GLN A 43 -4.67 -0.92 -2.06
C GLN A 43 -4.55 0.09 -0.92
N SER A 44 -4.14 1.32 -1.21
CA SER A 44 -4.05 2.38 -0.19
C SER A 44 -5.42 2.73 0.38
N GLY A 45 -6.45 2.80 -0.45
CA GLY A 45 -7.83 3.02 -0.03
C GLY A 45 -8.37 1.94 0.91
N GLN A 46 -8.08 0.66 0.63
CA GLN A 46 -8.44 -0.45 1.52
C GLN A 46 -7.76 -0.35 2.88
N ILE A 47 -6.45 -0.03 2.91
CA ILE A 47 -5.71 0.19 4.16
C ILE A 47 -6.30 1.36 4.94
N THR A 48 -6.59 2.47 4.26
CA THR A 48 -7.21 3.67 4.84
C THR A 48 -8.59 3.34 5.42
N ALA A 49 -9.43 2.64 4.68
CA ALA A 49 -10.77 2.25 5.13
C ALA A 49 -10.70 1.36 6.37
N LEU A 50 -9.80 0.37 6.38
CA LEU A 50 -9.62 -0.51 7.53
C LEU A 50 -9.10 0.25 8.76
N ALA A 51 -8.16 1.18 8.58
CA ALA A 51 -7.63 2.00 9.67
C ALA A 51 -8.71 2.89 10.27
N ASN A 52 -9.52 3.55 9.44
CA ASN A 52 -10.64 4.36 9.89
C ASN A 52 -11.69 3.52 10.64
N TRP A 53 -12.04 2.36 10.09
CA TRP A 53 -12.95 1.44 10.77
C TRP A 53 -12.39 0.98 12.13
N ALA A 54 -11.13 0.57 12.19
CA ALA A 54 -10.51 0.11 13.44
C ALA A 54 -10.48 1.22 14.50
N LYS A 55 -10.16 2.46 14.10
CA LYS A 55 -10.19 3.62 15.00
C LYS A 55 -11.59 3.90 15.53
N ASN A 56 -12.61 3.82 14.68
CA ASN A 56 -14.00 4.07 15.06
C ASN A 56 -14.58 2.96 15.96
N GLU A 57 -14.27 1.69 15.62
CA GLU A 57 -14.82 0.55 16.34
C GLU A 57 -14.18 0.32 17.70
N PHE A 58 -12.86 0.51 17.79
CA PHE A 58 -12.10 0.15 18.97
C PHE A 58 -11.56 1.34 19.76
N GLY A 59 -11.58 2.53 19.17
CA GLY A 59 -10.90 3.70 19.71
C GLY A 59 -9.38 3.58 19.66
N GLY A 60 -8.68 4.64 20.09
CA GLY A 60 -7.22 4.66 20.18
C GLY A 60 -6.53 4.89 18.85
N GLU A 61 -5.23 4.71 18.85
CA GLU A 61 -4.37 4.93 17.70
C GLU A 61 -4.15 3.63 16.91
N VAL A 62 -4.16 3.73 15.59
CA VAL A 62 -3.85 2.63 14.70
C VAL A 62 -2.38 2.69 14.31
N ASN A 63 -1.63 1.63 14.64
CA ASN A 63 -0.25 1.46 14.23
C ASN A 63 -0.20 0.48 13.05
N LEU A 64 0.18 0.97 11.89
CA LEU A 64 0.27 0.18 10.68
C LEU A 64 1.65 -0.45 10.56
N LYS A 65 1.70 -1.79 10.41
CA LYS A 65 2.93 -2.51 10.08
C LYS A 65 2.78 -3.16 8.72
N SER A 66 3.73 -2.94 7.83
CA SER A 66 3.77 -3.61 6.53
C SER A 66 5.13 -4.24 6.24
N ILE A 67 5.11 -5.36 5.53
CA ILE A 67 6.29 -6.16 5.20
C ILE A 67 6.45 -6.22 3.69
N GLY A 68 7.65 -5.92 3.24
CA GLY A 68 8.04 -6.00 1.84
C GLY A 68 7.88 -4.70 1.05
N PRO A 69 8.58 -4.62 -0.09
CA PRO A 69 8.70 -3.38 -0.85
C PRO A 69 7.39 -2.91 -1.47
N ARG A 70 6.53 -3.83 -1.91
CA ARG A 70 5.26 -3.51 -2.58
C ARG A 70 4.28 -2.85 -1.61
N LEU A 71 4.01 -3.52 -0.47
CA LEU A 71 3.09 -2.99 0.54
C LEU A 71 3.60 -1.71 1.21
N SER A 72 4.92 -1.52 1.29
CA SER A 72 5.48 -0.30 1.86
C SER A 72 5.05 0.96 1.12
N VAL A 73 4.82 0.88 -0.20
CA VAL A 73 4.34 2.02 -1.00
C VAL A 73 2.88 2.31 -0.70
N ALA A 74 2.02 1.28 -0.73
CA ALA A 74 0.60 1.43 -0.42
C ALA A 74 0.37 1.94 1.01
N SER A 75 1.18 1.48 1.98
CA SER A 75 1.12 1.92 3.37
C SER A 75 1.51 3.38 3.56
N ARG A 76 2.52 3.87 2.85
CA ARG A 76 2.88 5.31 2.86
C ARG A 76 1.74 6.16 2.29
N LEU A 77 1.17 5.74 1.17
CA LEU A 77 0.03 6.45 0.58
C LEU A 77 -1.18 6.45 1.51
N ALA A 78 -1.50 5.32 2.15
CA ALA A 78 -2.59 5.25 3.12
C ALA A 78 -2.34 6.18 4.31
N ALA A 79 -1.11 6.28 4.80
CA ALA A 79 -0.78 7.11 5.94
C ALA A 79 -0.98 8.61 5.69
N VAL A 80 -0.80 9.08 4.46
CA VAL A 80 -1.09 10.50 4.11
C VAL A 80 -2.56 10.75 3.80
N GLN A 81 -3.34 9.71 3.59
CA GLN A 81 -4.78 9.82 3.29
C GLN A 81 -5.68 9.88 4.53
N THR A 82 -5.15 9.53 5.72
CA THR A 82 -5.95 9.50 6.95
C THR A 82 -5.14 9.78 8.20
N ASP A 83 -5.75 10.49 9.15
CA ASP A 83 -5.23 10.71 10.51
C ASP A 83 -5.53 9.53 11.46
N ALA A 84 -6.17 8.47 10.97
CA ALA A 84 -6.40 7.28 11.76
C ALA A 84 -5.10 6.49 12.01
N ILE A 85 -4.16 6.55 11.07
CA ILE A 85 -2.86 5.88 11.17
C ILE A 85 -1.88 6.81 11.88
N ALA A 86 -1.54 6.49 13.13
CA ALA A 86 -0.62 7.26 13.93
C ALA A 86 0.84 6.97 13.59
N THR A 87 1.19 5.70 13.39
CA THR A 87 2.56 5.29 13.03
C THR A 87 2.58 4.27 11.92
N VAL A 88 3.66 4.27 11.13
CA VAL A 88 3.90 3.29 10.06
C VAL A 88 5.24 2.63 10.29
N GLU A 89 5.21 1.34 10.56
CA GLU A 89 6.41 0.49 10.67
C GLU A 89 6.57 -0.29 9.36
N LEU A 90 7.69 -0.09 8.69
CA LEU A 90 7.97 -0.70 7.40
C LEU A 90 9.15 -1.67 7.52
N GLU A 91 8.92 -2.93 7.22
CA GLU A 91 9.94 -3.98 7.17
C GLU A 91 10.31 -4.27 5.72
N GLN A 92 11.59 -4.19 5.38
CA GLN A 92 12.13 -4.33 4.02
C GLN A 92 11.44 -3.42 2.99
N PRO A 93 11.32 -2.11 3.25
CA PRO A 93 10.59 -1.21 2.37
C PRO A 93 11.31 -0.94 1.06
N MET A 94 10.55 -0.58 0.03
CA MET A 94 11.08 0.10 -1.15
C MET A 94 11.63 1.47 -0.73
N LYS A 95 12.82 1.84 -1.21
CA LYS A 95 13.47 3.11 -0.85
C LYS A 95 13.14 4.24 -1.83
N SER A 96 12.85 3.89 -3.07
CA SER A 96 12.48 4.82 -4.15
C SER A 96 11.69 4.08 -5.22
N LEU A 97 10.71 4.73 -5.83
CA LEU A 97 9.99 4.19 -7.00
C LEU A 97 10.92 3.96 -8.20
N LYS A 98 12.08 4.64 -8.23
CA LYS A 98 13.12 4.41 -9.25
C LYS A 98 13.68 2.99 -9.23
N GLU A 99 13.56 2.27 -8.12
CA GLU A 99 13.99 0.87 -8.02
C GLU A 99 13.24 -0.05 -9.01
N VAL A 100 12.02 0.32 -9.41
CA VAL A 100 11.26 -0.41 -10.43
C VAL A 100 11.98 -0.32 -11.77
N ILE A 101 12.51 0.85 -12.11
CA ILE A 101 13.21 1.11 -13.37
C ILE A 101 14.63 0.54 -13.31
N THR A 102 15.40 0.89 -12.29
CA THR A 102 16.81 0.47 -12.16
C THR A 102 16.95 -1.05 -11.95
N GLY A 103 15.96 -1.67 -11.30
CA GLY A 103 15.88 -3.12 -11.11
C GLY A 103 15.28 -3.87 -12.29
N ASN A 104 14.93 -3.18 -13.39
CA ASN A 104 14.26 -3.74 -14.58
C ASN A 104 13.06 -4.65 -14.21
N LYS A 105 12.24 -4.19 -13.25
CA LYS A 105 11.10 -4.95 -12.75
C LYS A 105 9.87 -4.67 -13.60
N GLY A 106 9.45 -5.67 -14.35
CA GLY A 106 8.27 -5.54 -15.22
C GLY A 106 6.93 -5.67 -14.47
N ALA A 107 5.85 -5.37 -15.18
CA ALA A 107 4.48 -5.42 -14.68
C ALA A 107 4.06 -6.80 -14.13
N ASN A 108 4.67 -7.88 -14.59
CA ASN A 108 4.43 -9.23 -14.06
C ASN A 108 4.91 -9.43 -12.61
N HIS A 109 5.84 -8.58 -12.14
CA HIS A 109 6.40 -8.68 -10.79
C HIS A 109 5.83 -7.64 -9.85
N LEU A 110 5.51 -6.46 -10.37
CA LEU A 110 5.07 -5.30 -9.61
C LEU A 110 3.92 -4.60 -10.36
N PRO A 111 2.78 -5.27 -10.57
CA PRO A 111 1.73 -4.73 -11.42
C PRO A 111 1.17 -3.39 -10.90
N GLU A 112 1.02 -3.24 -9.60
CA GLU A 112 0.51 -2.00 -8.98
C GLU A 112 1.48 -0.83 -9.07
N MET A 113 2.78 -1.09 -9.24
CA MET A 113 3.78 -0.03 -9.38
C MET A 113 3.78 0.61 -10.77
N MET A 114 3.04 0.05 -11.73
CA MET A 114 2.80 0.66 -13.04
C MET A 114 1.77 1.79 -12.95
N CYS A 115 1.89 2.63 -11.93
CA CYS A 115 1.04 3.79 -11.68
C CYS A 115 1.57 4.98 -12.49
N HIS A 116 1.01 5.20 -13.67
CA HIS A 116 1.41 6.27 -14.57
C HIS A 116 1.32 7.64 -13.90
N GLY A 117 2.36 8.45 -14.06
CA GLY A 117 2.47 9.80 -13.52
C GLY A 117 2.91 9.88 -12.05
N LEU A 118 2.88 8.79 -11.29
CA LEU A 118 3.23 8.86 -9.86
C LEU A 118 4.68 9.32 -9.65
N LEU A 119 5.65 8.65 -10.28
CA LEU A 119 7.07 8.99 -10.14
C LEU A 119 7.42 10.34 -10.79
N GLU A 120 6.63 10.82 -11.74
CA GLU A 120 6.78 12.15 -12.33
C GLU A 120 6.51 13.26 -11.30
N GLN A 121 5.54 13.03 -10.43
CA GLN A 121 5.12 14.01 -9.43
C GLN A 121 5.80 13.78 -8.06
N PHE A 122 5.93 12.54 -7.62
CA PHE A 122 6.40 12.18 -6.28
C PHE A 122 7.28 10.93 -6.30
N ASP A 123 8.36 10.96 -5.54
CA ASP A 123 9.01 9.75 -5.06
C ASP A 123 8.64 9.51 -3.57
N LEU A 124 9.00 8.38 -3.00
CA LEU A 124 8.55 7.93 -1.67
C LEU A 124 8.87 8.92 -0.54
N LYS A 125 10.04 9.57 -0.58
CA LYS A 125 10.41 10.61 0.40
C LYS A 125 9.50 11.84 0.34
N GLN A 126 9.05 12.20 -0.85
CA GLN A 126 8.14 13.33 -1.02
C GLN A 126 6.74 12.97 -0.52
N ILE A 127 6.29 11.73 -0.75
CA ILE A 127 5.03 11.23 -0.20
C ILE A 127 5.06 11.25 1.34
N GLU A 128 6.14 10.77 1.94
CA GLU A 128 6.31 10.80 3.41
C GLU A 128 6.28 12.23 3.99
N ALA A 129 6.78 13.20 3.25
CA ALA A 129 6.78 14.60 3.66
C ALA A 129 5.40 15.29 3.58
N LEU A 130 4.39 14.64 3.02
CA LEU A 130 3.02 15.16 2.97
C LEU A 130 2.23 14.91 4.28
N LYS A 131 2.77 14.10 5.20
CA LYS A 131 2.20 13.82 6.51
C LYS A 131 2.86 14.68 7.57
#